data_8da4f417cca2032a7789fbf5ffab8282
#
_entry.id   8da4f417cca2032a7789fbf5ffab8282
#
_cell.length_a   1.000
_cell.length_b   1.000
_cell.length_c   1.000
_cell.angle_alpha   90.00
_cell.angle_beta   90.00
_cell.angle_gamma   90.00
#
_symmetry.space_group_name_H-M   'P 1'
#
loop_
_entity.id
_entity.type
_entity.pdbx_description
1 polymer ?
#
loop_
_entity_poly.entity_id
_entity_poly.type
_entity_poly.pdbx_seq_one_letter_code
_entity_poly.pdbx_strand_id
1 'polypeptide(L)'
;MSNCQISITFDRPDRIYFGGETVRGVVKVNVQEDTKGNGIRLTHLWRTHGRGNAESGPEEVVLLAPAQQLIAGEQMEFAFEVIAPTYPVTYRGQLIFLDHYVRADVDVPWARNPWTEEEYILRPGLQPSQLTGSREQVISLKPPAPEAGVFGKIILWLVVIVLLGTVAAFALFLLPIIAAVGVYFWLRKMAVAARTGNVEVSMPHRIVAPAEPWPVSIHFTPRKSFQVNRICLQIVGKETATAGSGSNKTTTTHELFSEQFILRDGGLLMAGETVDEKLVVPFPDTRAFSLDQANNTIKWTAEVRIDIPRYPDWVITESLQVVPIEFLGDQAKLPNGTTGSSRTTWSAELPTWSSGSDDEDGDEDVTGDDESADEQVKEREITPRDVSEKDVRSSTAPEIPGSDVRSFPVSTTIQQLVQQ
;
A
#
# COMPACT_ATOMS: atom_id res chain seq x y z
N MET A 1 -2.38 36.74 -17.81
CA MET A 1 -2.11 37.00 -16.40
C MET A 1 -3.30 36.49 -15.62
N SER A 2 -3.12 36.11 -14.35
CA SER A 2 -4.24 35.60 -13.52
C SER A 2 -5.04 36.80 -13.01
N ASN A 3 -6.38 36.76 -13.09
CA ASN A 3 -7.24 37.87 -12.64
C ASN A 3 -7.22 38.06 -11.11
N CYS A 4 -6.74 37.05 -10.35
CA CYS A 4 -6.59 37.10 -8.92
C CYS A 4 -5.28 36.44 -8.49
N GLN A 5 -4.68 36.99 -7.41
CA GLN A 5 -3.56 36.39 -6.69
C GLN A 5 -4.08 35.84 -5.37
N ILE A 6 -3.85 34.54 -5.12
CA ILE A 6 -4.33 33.86 -3.93
C ILE A 6 -3.13 33.43 -3.09
N SER A 7 -3.24 33.53 -1.78
CA SER A 7 -2.28 32.97 -0.82
C SER A 7 -3.00 32.33 0.36
N ILE A 8 -2.41 31.26 0.90
CA ILE A 8 -2.90 30.52 2.06
C ILE A 8 -1.86 30.64 3.17
N THR A 9 -2.30 30.93 4.38
CA THR A 9 -1.43 30.98 5.56
C THR A 9 -2.08 30.14 6.66
N PHE A 10 -1.34 29.17 7.20
CA PHE A 10 -1.79 28.36 8.34
C PHE A 10 -1.58 29.12 9.66
N ASP A 11 -2.38 28.77 10.66
CA ASP A 11 -2.24 29.28 12.05
C ASP A 11 -0.94 28.80 12.70
N ARG A 12 -0.42 27.61 12.26
CA ARG A 12 0.83 27.04 12.73
C ARG A 12 1.95 27.20 11.72
N PRO A 13 3.06 27.83 12.11
CA PRO A 13 4.21 28.00 11.22
C PRO A 13 4.88 26.69 10.80
N ASP A 14 4.85 25.65 11.66
CA ASP A 14 5.41 24.33 11.40
C ASP A 14 4.50 23.46 10.51
N ARG A 15 3.22 23.87 10.36
CA ARG A 15 2.21 23.17 9.56
C ARG A 15 2.03 21.70 9.97
N ILE A 16 2.24 21.36 11.24
CA ILE A 16 2.08 20.01 11.76
C ILE A 16 0.75 19.91 12.49
N TYR A 17 -0.08 18.99 12.02
CA TYR A 17 -1.39 18.69 12.60
C TYR A 17 -1.51 17.18 12.87
N PHE A 18 -2.39 16.82 13.80
CA PHE A 18 -2.67 15.43 14.12
C PHE A 18 -4.03 15.01 13.57
N GLY A 19 -4.18 13.72 13.28
CA GLY A 19 -5.43 13.17 12.76
C GLY A 19 -6.62 13.53 13.67
N GLY A 20 -7.70 14.05 13.06
CA GLY A 20 -8.89 14.54 13.76
C GLY A 20 -8.76 15.95 14.35
N GLU A 21 -7.62 16.59 14.24
CA GLU A 21 -7.41 17.96 14.69
C GLU A 21 -7.96 18.97 13.67
N THR A 22 -8.34 20.17 14.14
CA THR A 22 -8.79 21.23 13.24
C THR A 22 -7.59 21.98 12.64
N VAL A 23 -7.48 21.96 11.33
CA VAL A 23 -6.53 22.76 10.54
C VAL A 23 -7.15 24.14 10.31
N ARG A 24 -6.45 25.18 10.72
CA ARG A 24 -6.91 26.56 10.63
C ARG A 24 -5.95 27.42 9.83
N GLY A 25 -6.51 28.46 9.24
CA GLY A 25 -5.71 29.42 8.51
C GLY A 25 -6.54 30.52 7.88
N VAL A 26 -5.88 31.30 7.01
CA VAL A 26 -6.48 32.40 6.28
C VAL A 26 -6.14 32.31 4.81
N VAL A 27 -7.15 32.41 3.96
CA VAL A 27 -7.01 32.59 2.52
C VAL A 27 -7.11 34.09 2.21
N LYS A 28 -6.09 34.65 1.54
CA LYS A 28 -6.09 36.01 1.03
C LYS A 28 -6.22 36.01 -0.47
N VAL A 29 -7.15 36.80 -0.98
CA VAL A 29 -7.39 36.97 -2.42
C VAL A 29 -7.20 38.43 -2.79
N ASN A 30 -6.24 38.71 -3.67
CA ASN A 30 -5.99 40.06 -4.24
C ASN A 30 -6.47 40.06 -5.68
N VAL A 31 -7.48 40.88 -5.98
CA VAL A 31 -8.06 40.98 -7.31
C VAL A 31 -7.18 41.90 -8.16
N GLN A 32 -6.70 41.41 -9.30
CA GLN A 32 -5.82 42.15 -10.21
C GLN A 32 -6.61 42.86 -11.33
N GLU A 33 -7.69 42.22 -11.77
CA GLU A 33 -8.55 42.73 -12.85
C GLU A 33 -10.01 42.50 -12.50
N ASP A 34 -10.89 43.44 -12.92
CA ASP A 34 -12.33 43.28 -12.73
C ASP A 34 -12.82 41.99 -13.36
N THR A 35 -13.44 41.13 -12.55
CA THR A 35 -13.94 39.83 -13.01
C THR A 35 -15.20 39.42 -12.24
N LYS A 36 -16.02 38.58 -12.87
CA LYS A 36 -17.13 37.93 -12.18
C LYS A 36 -16.65 36.64 -11.57
N GLY A 37 -16.77 36.47 -10.27
CA GLY A 37 -16.54 35.18 -9.57
C GLY A 37 -17.84 34.45 -9.36
N ASN A 38 -17.89 33.14 -9.66
CA ASN A 38 -19.00 32.26 -9.30
C ASN A 38 -18.91 31.79 -7.85
N GLY A 39 -17.75 31.98 -7.21
CA GLY A 39 -17.49 31.68 -5.82
C GLY A 39 -16.00 31.52 -5.54
N ILE A 40 -15.65 31.61 -4.26
CA ILE A 40 -14.30 31.33 -3.75
C ILE A 40 -14.42 30.05 -2.92
N ARG A 41 -13.63 29.04 -3.27
CA ARG A 41 -13.70 27.70 -2.66
C ARG A 41 -12.38 27.34 -2.01
N LEU A 42 -12.47 26.58 -0.94
CA LEU A 42 -11.36 25.88 -0.32
C LEU A 42 -11.59 24.38 -0.49
N THR A 43 -10.61 23.68 -0.98
CA THR A 43 -10.62 22.22 -1.11
C THR A 43 -9.56 21.63 -0.21
N HIS A 44 -9.95 20.70 0.64
CA HIS A 44 -9.06 19.93 1.49
C HIS A 44 -8.94 18.52 0.94
N LEU A 45 -7.70 18.05 0.71
CA LEU A 45 -7.43 16.74 0.10
C LEU A 45 -6.05 16.22 0.50
N TRP A 46 -5.84 14.92 0.29
CA TRP A 46 -4.50 14.34 0.25
C TRP A 46 -4.21 13.76 -1.13
N ARG A 47 -2.93 13.61 -1.45
CA ARG A 47 -2.50 13.07 -2.74
C ARG A 47 -1.24 12.23 -2.58
N THR A 48 -1.20 11.09 -3.31
CA THR A 48 0.05 10.36 -3.51
C THR A 48 0.78 10.91 -4.73
N HIS A 49 2.10 10.90 -4.65
CA HIS A 49 2.98 11.20 -5.77
C HIS A 49 4.26 10.37 -5.65
N GLY A 50 5.16 10.48 -6.63
CA GLY A 50 6.38 9.71 -6.69
C GLY A 50 6.50 8.91 -7.99
N ARG A 51 6.79 7.61 -7.89
CA ARG A 51 6.98 6.77 -9.09
C ARG A 51 5.69 6.23 -9.68
N GLY A 52 4.62 6.13 -8.90
CA GLY A 52 3.31 5.69 -9.37
C GLY A 52 2.48 6.81 -9.96
N ASN A 53 1.35 6.46 -10.57
CA ASN A 53 0.34 7.45 -10.90
C ASN A 53 -0.11 8.14 -9.62
N ALA A 54 -0.32 9.46 -9.69
CA ALA A 54 -0.87 10.21 -8.58
C ALA A 54 -2.32 9.77 -8.31
N GLU A 55 -2.67 9.65 -7.04
CA GLU A 55 -4.01 9.32 -6.57
C GLU A 55 -4.38 10.30 -5.47
N SER A 56 -5.64 10.73 -5.47
CA SER A 56 -6.18 11.64 -4.45
C SER A 56 -7.21 10.92 -3.61
N GLY A 57 -7.31 11.32 -2.34
CA GLY A 57 -8.43 10.94 -1.51
C GLY A 57 -9.68 11.76 -1.79
N PRO A 58 -10.75 11.53 -1.00
CA PRO A 58 -11.93 12.35 -1.05
C PRO A 58 -11.59 13.82 -0.88
N GLU A 59 -12.23 14.68 -1.68
CA GLU A 59 -12.08 16.12 -1.60
C GLU A 59 -13.20 16.70 -0.73
N GLU A 60 -12.84 17.44 0.33
CA GLU A 60 -13.77 18.24 1.11
C GLU A 60 -13.75 19.67 0.59
N VAL A 61 -14.89 20.15 0.09
CA VAL A 61 -15.00 21.50 -0.50
C VAL A 61 -15.81 22.40 0.42
N VAL A 62 -15.21 23.52 0.83
CA VAL A 62 -15.83 24.56 1.65
C VAL A 62 -16.00 25.82 0.80
N LEU A 63 -17.21 26.37 0.74
CA LEU A 63 -17.47 27.64 0.08
C LEU A 63 -17.10 28.80 1.01
N LEU A 64 -16.05 29.55 0.66
CA LEU A 64 -15.59 30.73 1.43
C LEU A 64 -16.41 31.98 1.10
N ALA A 65 -16.77 32.17 -0.17
CA ALA A 65 -17.64 33.27 -0.60
C ALA A 65 -18.54 32.82 -1.77
N PRO A 66 -19.80 33.33 -1.80
CA PRO A 66 -20.70 33.07 -2.93
C PRO A 66 -20.30 33.84 -4.19
N ALA A 67 -21.04 33.64 -5.26
CA ALA A 67 -20.87 34.36 -6.51
C ALA A 67 -21.01 35.89 -6.28
N GLN A 68 -20.00 36.64 -6.76
CA GLN A 68 -19.95 38.10 -6.64
C GLN A 68 -19.09 38.74 -7.74
N GLN A 69 -19.26 40.07 -7.90
CA GLN A 69 -18.36 40.86 -8.74
C GLN A 69 -17.07 41.13 -7.93
N LEU A 70 -15.92 40.82 -8.54
CA LEU A 70 -14.59 41.08 -7.98
C LEU A 70 -14.03 42.33 -8.68
N ILE A 71 -13.62 43.34 -7.89
CA ILE A 71 -13.15 44.64 -8.40
C ILE A 71 -11.63 44.70 -8.28
N ALA A 72 -10.95 45.18 -9.33
CA ALA A 72 -9.50 45.33 -9.32
C ALA A 72 -9.01 46.19 -8.14
N GLY A 73 -7.97 45.72 -7.44
CA GLY A 73 -7.43 46.32 -6.25
C GLY A 73 -8.11 45.92 -4.92
N GLU A 74 -9.22 45.16 -5.00
CA GLU A 74 -9.87 44.61 -3.81
C GLU A 74 -9.02 43.50 -3.16
N GLN A 75 -8.94 43.54 -1.81
CA GLN A 75 -8.29 42.53 -1.00
C GLN A 75 -9.31 41.91 -0.05
N MET A 76 -9.45 40.60 -0.13
CA MET A 76 -10.37 39.84 0.70
C MET A 76 -9.60 38.83 1.54
N GLU A 77 -10.03 38.64 2.79
CA GLU A 77 -9.48 37.66 3.70
C GLU A 77 -10.59 36.74 4.22
N PHE A 78 -10.35 35.43 4.15
CA PHE A 78 -11.30 34.39 4.60
C PHE A 78 -10.60 33.46 5.59
N ALA A 79 -11.04 33.44 6.82
CA ALA A 79 -10.63 32.42 7.78
C ALA A 79 -11.26 31.09 7.40
N PHE A 80 -10.51 30.02 7.53
CA PHE A 80 -11.02 28.68 7.31
C PHE A 80 -10.70 27.74 8.47
N GLU A 81 -11.55 26.73 8.64
CA GLU A 81 -11.37 25.61 9.55
C GLU A 81 -11.80 24.33 8.81
N VAL A 82 -10.91 23.32 8.75
CA VAL A 82 -11.20 21.99 8.22
C VAL A 82 -10.69 20.95 9.20
N ILE A 83 -11.34 19.79 9.24
CA ILE A 83 -10.91 18.69 10.12
C ILE A 83 -9.87 17.84 9.37
N ALA A 84 -8.68 17.70 9.95
CA ALA A 84 -7.65 16.82 9.41
C ALA A 84 -8.16 15.36 9.38
N PRO A 85 -8.00 14.63 8.28
CA PRO A 85 -8.35 13.22 8.23
C PRO A 85 -7.53 12.44 9.25
N THR A 86 -8.08 11.35 9.76
CA THR A 86 -7.32 10.50 10.69
C THR A 86 -6.30 9.64 9.95
N TYR A 87 -6.60 9.28 8.69
CA TYR A 87 -5.78 8.43 7.82
C TYR A 87 -6.09 8.74 6.34
N PRO A 88 -5.12 8.52 5.43
CA PRO A 88 -3.71 8.15 5.66
C PRO A 88 -2.88 9.32 6.21
N VAL A 89 -1.79 9.02 6.92
CA VAL A 89 -0.88 10.07 7.44
C VAL A 89 0.18 10.43 6.39
N THR A 90 0.82 11.59 6.55
CA THR A 90 1.92 12.01 5.66
C THR A 90 3.03 10.96 5.67
N TYR A 91 3.46 10.55 4.48
CA TYR A 91 4.46 9.52 4.27
C TYR A 91 5.51 9.95 3.23
N ARG A 92 6.77 9.64 3.52
CA ARG A 92 7.91 9.88 2.62
C ARG A 92 8.70 8.58 2.48
N GLY A 93 8.42 7.82 1.40
CA GLY A 93 9.09 6.56 1.08
C GLY A 93 10.13 6.68 0.00
N GLN A 94 10.47 5.57 -0.62
CA GLN A 94 11.40 5.51 -1.76
C GLN A 94 10.67 5.66 -3.10
N LEU A 95 9.46 5.14 -3.18
CA LEU A 95 8.64 5.15 -4.40
C LEU A 95 7.41 6.01 -4.25
N ILE A 96 6.86 6.12 -3.03
CA ILE A 96 5.58 6.74 -2.73
C ILE A 96 5.80 7.89 -1.75
N PHE A 97 5.25 9.05 -2.09
CA PHE A 97 5.07 10.17 -1.19
C PHE A 97 3.59 10.43 -1.03
N LEU A 98 3.15 10.76 0.17
CA LEU A 98 1.77 11.09 0.49
C LEU A 98 1.74 12.38 1.28
N ASP A 99 1.05 13.38 0.75
CA ASP A 99 0.95 14.70 1.31
C ASP A 99 -0.49 15.18 1.41
N HIS A 100 -0.71 16.07 2.36
CA HIS A 100 -2.00 16.71 2.61
C HIS A 100 -1.95 18.15 2.17
N TYR A 101 -3.03 18.61 1.54
CA TYR A 101 -3.10 19.92 0.93
C TYR A 101 -4.38 20.66 1.31
N VAL A 102 -4.24 21.96 1.41
CA VAL A 102 -5.35 22.90 1.37
C VAL A 102 -5.20 23.73 0.10
N ARG A 103 -6.20 23.70 -0.76
CA ARG A 103 -6.23 24.42 -2.03
C ARG A 103 -7.33 25.45 -2.01
N ALA A 104 -7.03 26.69 -2.41
CA ALA A 104 -8.02 27.73 -2.61
C ALA A 104 -8.10 28.08 -4.09
N ASP A 105 -9.31 28.21 -4.61
CA ASP A 105 -9.57 28.65 -5.99
C ASP A 105 -10.70 29.65 -6.08
N VAL A 106 -10.61 30.53 -7.07
CA VAL A 106 -11.69 31.43 -7.49
C VAL A 106 -12.29 30.90 -8.77
N ASP A 107 -13.56 30.57 -8.75
CA ASP A 107 -14.29 30.09 -9.93
C ASP A 107 -14.64 31.28 -10.84
N VAL A 108 -13.95 31.39 -11.97
CA VAL A 108 -14.14 32.48 -12.94
C VAL A 108 -14.79 31.93 -14.19
N PRO A 109 -15.99 32.38 -14.57
CA PRO A 109 -16.67 31.90 -15.76
C PRO A 109 -15.86 32.19 -17.03
N TRP A 110 -15.79 31.20 -17.92
CA TRP A 110 -15.14 31.26 -19.23
C TRP A 110 -13.62 31.52 -19.21
N ALA A 111 -12.96 31.40 -18.05
CA ALA A 111 -11.53 31.55 -17.87
C ALA A 111 -10.96 30.38 -17.05
N ARG A 112 -9.62 30.25 -17.06
CA ARG A 112 -8.96 29.30 -16.14
C ARG A 112 -9.04 29.84 -14.72
N ASN A 113 -9.57 29.05 -13.80
CA ASN A 113 -9.64 29.41 -12.39
C ASN A 113 -8.25 29.67 -11.83
N PRO A 114 -7.98 30.86 -11.23
CA PRO A 114 -6.80 31.06 -10.43
C PRO A 114 -6.90 30.20 -9.15
N TRP A 115 -5.81 29.55 -8.80
CA TRP A 115 -5.74 28.72 -7.61
C TRP A 115 -4.34 28.74 -6.98
N THR A 116 -4.28 28.40 -5.71
CA THR A 116 -3.06 28.11 -4.97
C THR A 116 -3.27 26.90 -4.06
N GLU A 117 -2.20 26.20 -3.73
CA GLU A 117 -2.23 25.01 -2.89
C GLU A 117 -1.05 25.07 -1.92
N GLU A 118 -1.30 24.75 -0.65
CA GLU A 118 -0.28 24.71 0.38
C GLU A 118 -0.34 23.37 1.10
N GLU A 119 0.82 22.76 1.33
CA GLU A 119 0.91 21.46 2.01
C GLU A 119 1.01 21.63 3.52
N TYR A 120 0.54 20.61 4.25
CA TYR A 120 0.76 20.45 5.67
C TYR A 120 1.11 19.01 6.02
N ILE A 121 1.72 18.78 7.17
CA ILE A 121 2.15 17.47 7.65
C ILE A 121 1.07 16.91 8.57
N LEU A 122 0.51 15.77 8.20
CA LEU A 122 -0.41 15.02 9.03
C LEU A 122 0.32 13.93 9.80
N ARG A 123 0.25 14.00 11.13
CA ARG A 123 0.74 12.95 12.03
C ARG A 123 -0.40 12.10 12.57
N PRO A 124 -0.11 10.86 13.03
CA PRO A 124 -1.12 10.06 13.71
C PRO A 124 -1.73 10.80 14.90
N GLY A 125 -3.06 10.83 14.95
CA GLY A 125 -3.83 11.36 16.08
C GLY A 125 -4.55 10.23 16.81
N LEU A 126 -5.07 10.53 18.01
CA LEU A 126 -5.89 9.57 18.74
C LEU A 126 -7.18 9.29 17.97
N GLN A 127 -7.39 8.04 17.57
CA GLN A 127 -8.68 7.63 17.01
C GLN A 127 -9.65 7.20 18.11
N PRO A 128 -10.94 7.60 18.02
CA PRO A 128 -11.95 6.97 18.83
C PRO A 128 -12.04 5.48 18.45
N SER A 129 -11.98 4.64 19.41
CA SER A 129 -12.08 3.18 19.60
C SER A 129 -12.74 2.26 18.53
N GLN A 130 -12.88 2.65 17.27
CA GLN A 130 -13.51 1.83 16.22
C GLN A 130 -12.65 0.65 15.75
N LEU A 131 -11.33 0.70 15.92
CA LEU A 131 -10.42 -0.39 15.55
C LEU A 131 -10.22 -1.42 16.66
N THR A 132 -10.71 -1.15 17.85
CA THR A 132 -10.48 -1.94 19.05
C THR A 132 -11.11 -3.33 19.02
N GLY A 133 -12.26 -3.48 18.36
CA GLY A 133 -12.99 -4.76 18.29
C GLY A 133 -12.39 -5.84 17.39
N SER A 134 -11.56 -5.45 16.40
CA SER A 134 -11.01 -6.40 15.42
C SER A 134 -9.71 -7.07 15.88
N ARG A 135 -9.12 -6.61 16.99
CA ARG A 135 -7.79 -7.04 17.43
C ARG A 135 -7.77 -8.27 18.33
N GLU A 136 -8.90 -8.64 18.94
CA GLU A 136 -8.97 -9.75 19.89
C GLU A 136 -9.00 -11.15 19.28
N GLN A 137 -9.04 -11.29 17.96
CA GLN A 137 -9.11 -12.60 17.31
C GLN A 137 -7.71 -13.17 17.07
N VAL A 138 -7.36 -14.17 17.85
CA VAL A 138 -6.23 -15.07 17.53
C VAL A 138 -6.50 -15.73 16.17
N ILE A 139 -5.64 -15.49 15.22
CA ILE A 139 -5.74 -16.05 13.87
C ILE A 139 -5.10 -17.42 13.88
N SER A 140 -5.91 -18.44 13.68
CA SER A 140 -5.43 -19.80 13.40
C SER A 140 -5.46 -20.03 11.90
N LEU A 141 -4.28 -20.11 11.29
CA LEU A 141 -4.12 -20.32 9.87
C LEU A 141 -4.00 -21.83 9.62
N LYS A 142 -4.95 -22.37 8.86
CA LYS A 142 -4.89 -23.72 8.33
C LYS A 142 -4.70 -23.65 6.82
N PRO A 143 -3.80 -24.45 6.24
CA PRO A 143 -3.68 -24.50 4.79
C PRO A 143 -5.06 -24.82 4.20
N PRO A 144 -5.47 -24.14 3.12
CA PRO A 144 -6.73 -24.47 2.44
C PRO A 144 -6.68 -25.93 2.03
N ALA A 145 -7.76 -26.67 2.31
CA ALA A 145 -7.89 -28.03 1.85
C ALA A 145 -7.69 -28.07 0.33
N PRO A 146 -6.94 -29.03 -0.22
CA PRO A 146 -6.75 -29.11 -1.66
C PRO A 146 -8.12 -29.20 -2.34
N GLU A 147 -8.53 -28.13 -3.00
CA GLU A 147 -9.80 -28.08 -3.72
C GLU A 147 -9.76 -29.09 -4.87
N ALA A 148 -10.48 -30.19 -4.73
CA ALA A 148 -10.66 -31.19 -5.78
C ALA A 148 -11.27 -30.61 -7.09
N GLY A 149 -11.90 -29.41 -6.99
CA GLY A 149 -12.54 -28.73 -8.11
C GLY A 149 -11.59 -28.17 -9.19
N VAL A 150 -10.31 -27.94 -8.86
CA VAL A 150 -9.33 -27.42 -9.84
C VAL A 150 -9.01 -28.48 -10.89
N PHE A 151 -8.97 -29.77 -10.53
CA PHE A 151 -8.72 -30.87 -11.47
C PHE A 151 -9.84 -31.03 -12.49
N GLY A 152 -11.10 -30.90 -12.08
CA GLY A 152 -12.24 -30.93 -12.99
C GLY A 152 -12.22 -29.80 -14.00
N LYS A 153 -11.83 -28.59 -13.56
CA LYS A 153 -11.68 -27.42 -14.45
C LYS A 153 -10.52 -27.58 -15.43
N ILE A 154 -9.38 -28.12 -15.00
CA ILE A 154 -8.23 -28.38 -15.88
C ILE A 154 -8.58 -29.43 -16.94
N ILE A 155 -9.26 -30.51 -16.58
CA ILE A 155 -9.72 -31.54 -17.52
C ILE A 155 -10.74 -30.97 -18.51
N LEU A 156 -11.68 -30.17 -18.06
CA LEU A 156 -12.64 -29.47 -18.91
C LEU A 156 -11.95 -28.54 -19.92
N TRP A 157 -10.97 -27.76 -19.49
CA TRP A 157 -10.17 -26.91 -20.39
C TRP A 157 -9.32 -27.73 -21.37
N LEU A 158 -8.76 -28.86 -20.95
CA LEU A 158 -8.04 -29.78 -21.86
C LEU A 158 -8.98 -30.35 -22.94
N VAL A 159 -10.20 -30.70 -22.58
CA VAL A 159 -11.22 -31.20 -23.53
C VAL A 159 -11.62 -30.09 -24.50
N VAL A 160 -11.79 -28.85 -24.04
CA VAL A 160 -12.12 -27.69 -24.89
C VAL A 160 -10.97 -27.35 -25.85
N ILE A 161 -9.72 -27.42 -25.41
CA ILE A 161 -8.54 -27.22 -26.27
C ILE A 161 -8.39 -28.30 -27.35
N VAL A 162 -8.71 -29.54 -27.02
CA VAL A 162 -8.73 -30.65 -27.97
C VAL A 162 -9.82 -30.49 -29.03
N LEU A 163 -10.97 -29.88 -28.67
CA LEU A 163 -12.07 -29.60 -29.60
C LEU A 163 -11.81 -28.41 -30.54
N LEU A 164 -10.91 -27.48 -30.18
CA LEU A 164 -10.50 -26.34 -31.00
C LEU A 164 -9.36 -26.66 -32.01
N GLY A 165 -9.22 -27.86 -32.42
CA GLY A 165 -8.19 -28.64 -33.13
C GLY A 165 -7.66 -28.15 -34.48
N THR A 166 -7.27 -26.88 -34.69
CA THR A 166 -6.61 -26.46 -35.92
C THR A 166 -5.22 -25.83 -35.76
N VAL A 167 -4.70 -25.74 -34.53
CA VAL A 167 -3.29 -25.34 -34.26
C VAL A 167 -2.50 -26.51 -33.65
N ALA A 168 -2.90 -27.70 -33.96
CA ALA A 168 -2.79 -28.86 -33.09
C ALA A 168 -1.46 -29.68 -33.11
N ALA A 169 -0.59 -29.53 -34.08
CA ALA A 169 0.58 -30.44 -34.12
C ALA A 169 1.63 -30.11 -33.06
N PHE A 170 1.92 -28.85 -32.79
CA PHE A 170 2.87 -28.43 -31.72
C PHE A 170 2.28 -28.51 -30.32
N ALA A 171 0.99 -28.20 -30.19
CA ALA A 171 0.29 -28.27 -28.89
C ALA A 171 0.16 -29.69 -28.39
N LEU A 172 -0.03 -30.68 -29.28
CA LEU A 172 -0.16 -32.12 -28.95
C LEU A 172 1.08 -32.67 -28.26
N PHE A 173 2.29 -32.20 -28.61
CA PHE A 173 3.55 -32.62 -27.98
C PHE A 173 3.85 -31.85 -26.69
N LEU A 174 3.46 -30.59 -26.56
CA LEU A 174 3.75 -29.78 -25.39
C LEU A 174 2.73 -30.02 -24.26
N LEU A 175 1.45 -30.25 -24.57
CA LEU A 175 0.40 -30.49 -23.58
C LEU A 175 0.69 -31.66 -22.60
N PRO A 176 1.11 -32.82 -23.04
CA PRO A 176 1.43 -33.91 -22.11
C PRO A 176 2.65 -33.60 -21.25
N ILE A 177 3.63 -32.84 -21.76
CA ILE A 177 4.80 -32.40 -21.00
C ILE A 177 4.37 -31.40 -19.91
N ILE A 178 3.57 -30.39 -20.26
CA ILE A 178 3.04 -29.44 -19.30
C ILE A 178 2.17 -30.13 -18.25
N ALA A 179 1.31 -31.04 -18.68
CA ALA A 179 0.49 -31.85 -17.77
C ALA A 179 1.35 -32.71 -16.84
N ALA A 180 2.38 -33.39 -17.36
CA ALA A 180 3.30 -34.18 -16.54
C ALA A 180 4.07 -33.34 -15.53
N VAL A 181 4.53 -32.14 -15.92
CA VAL A 181 5.18 -31.17 -15.02
C VAL A 181 4.20 -30.69 -13.95
N GLY A 182 2.96 -30.38 -14.34
CA GLY A 182 1.91 -29.97 -13.39
C GLY A 182 1.59 -31.06 -12.37
N VAL A 183 1.42 -32.31 -12.84
CA VAL A 183 1.21 -33.49 -11.99
C VAL A 183 2.40 -33.73 -11.07
N TYR A 184 3.63 -33.63 -11.59
CA TYR A 184 4.84 -33.75 -10.78
C TYR A 184 4.90 -32.74 -9.62
N PHE A 185 4.64 -31.43 -9.87
CA PHE A 185 4.61 -30.42 -8.81
C PHE A 185 3.46 -30.63 -7.84
N TRP A 186 2.29 -31.06 -8.34
CA TRP A 186 1.15 -31.39 -7.49
C TRP A 186 1.43 -32.57 -6.56
N LEU A 187 1.99 -33.66 -7.10
CA LEU A 187 2.40 -34.83 -6.30
C LEU A 187 3.44 -34.44 -5.23
N ARG A 188 4.39 -33.57 -5.57
CA ARG A 188 5.37 -33.05 -4.59
C ARG A 188 4.71 -32.27 -3.46
N LYS A 189 3.75 -31.38 -3.75
CA LYS A 189 2.97 -30.67 -2.74
C LYS A 189 2.15 -31.63 -1.86
N MET A 190 1.49 -32.60 -2.45
CA MET A 190 0.78 -33.65 -1.69
C MET A 190 1.71 -34.47 -0.80
N ALA A 191 2.91 -34.78 -1.27
CA ALA A 191 3.91 -35.49 -0.48
C ALA A 191 4.36 -34.71 0.75
N VAL A 192 4.41 -33.37 0.70
CA VAL A 192 4.68 -32.51 1.85
C VAL A 192 3.53 -32.59 2.86
N ALA A 193 2.29 -32.34 2.42
CA ALA A 193 1.11 -32.39 3.28
C ALA A 193 0.93 -33.79 3.93
N ALA A 194 1.26 -34.88 3.21
CA ALA A 194 1.24 -36.24 3.72
C ALA A 194 2.32 -36.50 4.81
N ARG A 195 3.38 -35.71 4.86
CA ARG A 195 4.45 -35.82 5.86
C ARG A 195 4.21 -34.91 7.06
N THR A 196 3.96 -33.62 6.80
CA THR A 196 3.77 -32.61 7.86
C THR A 196 2.50 -32.85 8.66
N GLY A 197 1.46 -33.44 8.04
CA GLY A 197 0.15 -33.55 8.67
C GLY A 197 -0.58 -32.20 8.68
N ASN A 198 -1.40 -32.00 9.72
CA ASN A 198 -2.14 -30.74 9.90
C ASN A 198 -1.24 -29.75 10.64
N VAL A 199 -0.73 -28.74 9.91
CA VAL A 199 0.06 -27.65 10.46
C VAL A 199 -0.87 -26.52 10.82
N GLU A 200 -0.80 -26.06 12.06
CA GLU A 200 -1.55 -24.92 12.57
C GLU A 200 -0.57 -23.81 12.99
N VAL A 201 -0.74 -22.64 12.40
CA VAL A 201 0.02 -21.44 12.76
C VAL A 201 -0.93 -20.51 13.48
N SER A 202 -0.56 -20.04 14.66
CA SER A 202 -1.34 -19.10 15.44
C SER A 202 -0.60 -17.77 15.54
N MET A 203 -1.32 -16.69 15.24
CA MET A 203 -0.86 -15.31 15.33
C MET A 203 -1.90 -14.52 16.14
N PRO A 204 -1.50 -13.52 16.96
CA PRO A 204 -2.44 -12.84 17.85
C PRO A 204 -3.48 -12.01 17.09
N HIS A 205 -3.06 -11.31 16.04
CA HIS A 205 -3.92 -10.42 15.25
C HIS A 205 -3.23 -10.02 13.95
N ARG A 206 -4.02 -9.49 13.00
CA ARG A 206 -3.55 -8.94 11.71
C ARG A 206 -3.15 -7.48 11.79
N ILE A 207 -3.76 -6.72 12.73
CA ILE A 207 -3.50 -5.30 12.90
C ILE A 207 -2.34 -5.15 13.88
N VAL A 208 -1.21 -4.63 13.40
CA VAL A 208 0.06 -4.57 14.15
C VAL A 208 0.53 -3.14 14.23
N ALA A 209 1.05 -2.74 15.40
CA ALA A 209 1.75 -1.46 15.57
C ALA A 209 3.26 -1.61 15.37
N PRO A 210 3.97 -0.54 14.99
CA PRO A 210 5.43 -0.51 15.02
C PRO A 210 6.00 -0.85 16.41
N ALA A 211 7.13 -1.56 16.42
CA ALA A 211 7.86 -1.98 17.62
C ALA A 211 7.05 -2.85 18.60
N GLU A 212 5.89 -3.37 18.21
CA GLU A 212 5.07 -4.24 19.04
C GLU A 212 5.66 -5.64 19.16
N PRO A 213 5.68 -6.25 20.37
CA PRO A 213 5.99 -7.66 20.52
C PRO A 213 4.86 -8.51 19.93
N TRP A 214 5.19 -9.34 18.94
CA TRP A 214 4.22 -10.11 18.17
C TRP A 214 4.49 -11.62 18.32
N PRO A 215 3.74 -12.33 19.20
CA PRO A 215 3.93 -13.75 19.44
C PRO A 215 3.36 -14.59 18.30
N VAL A 216 4.18 -15.46 17.73
CA VAL A 216 3.81 -16.43 16.71
C VAL A 216 4.08 -17.83 17.22
N SER A 217 3.15 -18.76 16.97
CA SER A 217 3.35 -20.16 17.30
C SER A 217 3.01 -21.07 16.12
N ILE A 218 3.72 -22.18 16.01
CA ILE A 218 3.45 -23.24 15.07
C ILE A 218 3.25 -24.55 15.80
N HIS A 219 2.16 -25.24 15.51
CA HIS A 219 1.80 -26.51 16.13
C HIS A 219 1.44 -27.53 15.07
N PHE A 220 2.10 -28.70 15.07
CA PHE A 220 1.75 -29.83 14.21
C PHE A 220 2.34 -31.14 14.69
N THR A 221 1.78 -32.25 14.20
CA THR A 221 2.28 -33.60 14.47
C THR A 221 2.62 -34.25 13.12
N PRO A 222 3.92 -34.48 12.83
CA PRO A 222 4.35 -35.19 11.63
C PRO A 222 3.70 -36.56 11.48
N ARG A 223 3.15 -36.87 10.33
CA ARG A 223 2.61 -38.20 10.01
C ARG A 223 3.70 -39.18 9.61
N LYS A 224 4.83 -38.70 9.09
CA LYS A 224 6.02 -39.47 8.71
C LYS A 224 7.25 -38.70 9.21
N SER A 225 8.27 -39.44 9.60
CA SER A 225 9.55 -38.82 9.94
C SER A 225 10.19 -38.19 8.70
N PHE A 226 10.70 -36.96 8.85
CA PHE A 226 11.39 -36.25 7.78
C PHE A 226 12.38 -35.24 8.35
N GLN A 227 13.39 -34.93 7.55
CA GLN A 227 14.38 -33.90 7.88
C GLN A 227 13.83 -32.53 7.53
N VAL A 228 14.08 -31.53 8.38
CA VAL A 228 13.88 -30.10 8.08
C VAL A 228 15.23 -29.36 8.13
N ASN A 229 15.39 -28.35 7.28
CA ASN A 229 16.52 -27.44 7.36
C ASN A 229 16.29 -26.41 8.46
N ARG A 230 15.07 -25.87 8.55
CA ARG A 230 14.63 -24.92 9.58
C ARG A 230 13.11 -24.70 9.50
N ILE A 231 12.55 -24.18 10.61
CA ILE A 231 11.23 -23.57 10.62
C ILE A 231 11.43 -22.09 10.93
N CYS A 232 10.90 -21.21 10.07
CA CYS A 232 11.13 -19.77 10.19
C CYS A 232 9.88 -18.96 9.87
N LEU A 233 9.84 -17.77 10.46
CA LEU A 233 8.93 -16.69 10.13
C LEU A 233 9.70 -15.64 9.35
N GLN A 234 9.17 -15.16 8.24
CA GLN A 234 9.70 -14.01 7.51
C GLN A 234 8.67 -12.89 7.54
N ILE A 235 9.09 -11.69 7.95
CA ILE A 235 8.27 -10.48 7.86
C ILE A 235 8.82 -9.65 6.71
N VAL A 236 7.93 -9.24 5.80
CA VAL A 236 8.29 -8.46 4.61
C VAL A 236 7.36 -7.26 4.49
N GLY A 237 7.95 -6.07 4.35
CA GLY A 237 7.26 -4.82 4.02
C GLY A 237 7.68 -4.35 2.64
N LYS A 238 6.73 -3.97 1.79
CA LYS A 238 6.99 -3.52 0.41
C LYS A 238 6.20 -2.29 0.05
N GLU A 239 6.87 -1.35 -0.59
CA GLU A 239 6.24 -0.31 -1.40
C GLU A 239 6.08 -0.82 -2.83
N THR A 240 4.93 -0.53 -3.43
CA THR A 240 4.70 -0.82 -4.86
C THR A 240 4.02 0.37 -5.50
N ALA A 241 4.61 0.87 -6.56
CA ALA A 241 4.13 2.00 -7.33
C ALA A 241 3.93 1.60 -8.79
N THR A 242 2.75 1.86 -9.34
CA THR A 242 2.37 1.55 -10.72
C THR A 242 2.18 2.84 -11.50
N ALA A 243 2.93 3.02 -12.59
CA ALA A 243 2.83 4.15 -13.50
C ALA A 243 2.29 3.71 -14.85
N GLY A 244 1.63 4.65 -15.55
CA GLY A 244 1.06 4.41 -16.88
C GLY A 244 -0.34 3.84 -16.87
N SER A 245 -0.87 3.55 -18.04
CA SER A 245 -2.23 3.03 -18.24
C SER A 245 -2.28 1.95 -19.32
N GLY A 246 -3.31 1.11 -19.31
CA GLY A 246 -3.51 0.04 -20.29
C GLY A 246 -2.33 -0.93 -20.38
N SER A 247 -1.82 -1.19 -21.57
CA SER A 247 -0.68 -2.07 -21.85
C SER A 247 0.68 -1.47 -21.46
N ASN A 248 0.74 -0.17 -21.20
CA ASN A 248 1.99 0.55 -20.87
C ASN A 248 2.17 0.73 -19.34
N LYS A 249 1.50 -0.08 -18.54
CA LYS A 249 1.69 -0.07 -17.07
C LYS A 249 3.07 -0.61 -16.71
N THR A 250 3.78 0.14 -15.88
CA THR A 250 5.06 -0.28 -15.27
C THR A 250 4.91 -0.27 -13.76
N THR A 251 5.16 -1.42 -13.13
CA THR A 251 5.11 -1.57 -11.69
C THR A 251 6.53 -1.66 -11.13
N THR A 252 6.85 -0.80 -10.18
CA THR A 252 8.11 -0.79 -9.45
C THR A 252 7.83 -1.16 -8.00
N THR A 253 8.64 -2.07 -7.44
CA THR A 253 8.55 -2.49 -6.04
C THR A 253 9.85 -2.19 -5.33
N HIS A 254 9.77 -1.67 -4.12
CA HIS A 254 10.88 -1.48 -3.20
C HIS A 254 10.60 -2.24 -1.90
N GLU A 255 11.61 -2.98 -1.43
CA GLU A 255 11.53 -3.70 -0.16
C GLU A 255 11.92 -2.76 0.98
N LEU A 256 10.96 -2.46 1.85
CA LEU A 256 11.14 -1.60 3.03
C LEU A 256 11.81 -2.36 4.16
N PHE A 257 11.45 -3.63 4.28
CA PHE A 257 11.90 -4.51 5.35
C PHE A 257 11.79 -5.96 4.92
N SER A 258 12.80 -6.77 5.27
CA SER A 258 12.77 -8.22 5.07
C SER A 258 13.67 -8.87 6.11
N GLU A 259 13.07 -9.52 7.10
CA GLU A 259 13.81 -10.21 8.15
C GLU A 259 13.23 -11.59 8.39
N GLN A 260 14.12 -12.53 8.65
CA GLN A 260 13.78 -13.92 8.92
C GLN A 260 14.12 -14.28 10.35
N PHE A 261 13.14 -14.80 11.09
CA PHE A 261 13.24 -15.25 12.47
C PHE A 261 13.14 -16.77 12.51
N ILE A 262 14.08 -17.42 13.18
CA ILE A 262 14.12 -18.88 13.29
C ILE A 262 13.26 -19.31 14.48
N LEU A 263 12.19 -20.08 14.23
CA LEU A 263 11.37 -20.73 15.25
C LEU A 263 12.03 -22.04 15.72
N ARG A 264 12.63 -22.79 14.80
CA ARG A 264 13.33 -24.04 15.10
C ARG A 264 14.48 -24.24 14.12
N ASP A 265 15.62 -24.63 14.65
CA ASP A 265 16.76 -25.08 13.86
C ASP A 265 16.48 -26.43 13.18
N GLY A 266 17.32 -26.74 12.17
CA GLY A 266 17.20 -27.97 11.42
C GLY A 266 17.34 -29.23 12.28
N GLY A 267 16.73 -30.31 11.82
CA GLY A 267 16.78 -31.59 12.49
C GLY A 267 15.81 -32.60 11.94
N LEU A 268 15.85 -33.82 12.48
CA LEU A 268 14.90 -34.88 12.18
C LEU A 268 13.63 -34.68 13.01
N LEU A 269 12.48 -34.58 12.34
CA LEU A 269 11.16 -34.63 12.98
C LEU A 269 10.65 -36.05 12.93
N MET A 270 10.29 -36.61 14.10
CA MET A 270 9.80 -37.98 14.20
C MET A 270 8.30 -38.07 13.95
N ALA A 271 7.85 -39.13 13.29
CA ALA A 271 6.41 -39.35 13.11
C ALA A 271 5.70 -39.50 14.47
N GLY A 272 4.59 -38.79 14.67
CA GLY A 272 3.79 -38.85 15.89
C GLY A 272 4.31 -37.96 17.03
N GLU A 273 5.49 -37.35 16.90
CA GLU A 273 6.01 -36.38 17.88
C GLU A 273 5.41 -35.00 17.59
N THR A 274 4.83 -34.36 18.61
CA THR A 274 4.25 -33.03 18.46
C THR A 274 5.34 -31.96 18.44
N VAL A 275 5.32 -31.12 17.44
CA VAL A 275 6.12 -29.91 17.32
C VAL A 275 5.26 -28.72 17.80
N ASP A 276 5.70 -28.03 18.82
CA ASP A 276 5.04 -26.83 19.37
C ASP A 276 6.12 -25.78 19.63
N GLU A 277 6.31 -24.88 18.64
CA GLU A 277 7.31 -23.81 18.72
C GLU A 277 6.63 -22.46 18.85
N LYS A 278 7.18 -21.61 19.72
CA LYS A 278 6.67 -20.26 19.98
C LYS A 278 7.81 -19.27 19.95
N LEU A 279 7.56 -18.15 19.30
CA LEU A 279 8.53 -17.07 19.22
C LEU A 279 7.81 -15.73 19.36
N VAL A 280 8.35 -14.86 20.20
CA VAL A 280 7.92 -13.45 20.26
C VAL A 280 8.88 -12.64 19.41
N VAL A 281 8.36 -12.08 18.33
CA VAL A 281 9.13 -11.29 17.35
C VAL A 281 8.83 -9.83 17.59
N PRO A 282 9.84 -8.95 17.72
CA PRO A 282 9.59 -7.51 17.69
C PRO A 282 9.20 -7.10 16.26
N PHE A 283 8.01 -6.51 16.10
CA PHE A 283 7.66 -5.94 14.81
C PHE A 283 8.58 -4.74 14.51
N PRO A 284 8.99 -4.50 13.24
CA PRO A 284 9.90 -3.41 12.93
C PRO A 284 9.33 -2.05 13.37
N ASP A 285 10.21 -1.19 13.88
CA ASP A 285 9.88 0.21 14.14
C ASP A 285 9.85 0.96 12.82
N THR A 286 8.66 1.21 12.31
CA THR A 286 8.43 1.76 10.96
C THR A 286 7.38 2.86 10.97
N ARG A 287 7.51 3.80 10.03
CA ARG A 287 6.48 4.78 9.68
C ARG A 287 5.79 4.46 8.36
N ALA A 288 6.12 3.33 7.75
CA ALA A 288 5.48 2.84 6.53
C ALA A 288 4.21 2.07 6.89
N PHE A 289 3.15 2.79 7.25
CA PHE A 289 1.84 2.20 7.54
C PHE A 289 1.22 1.62 6.27
N SER A 290 0.36 0.61 6.44
CA SER A 290 -0.29 -0.06 5.30
C SER A 290 -1.11 0.93 4.49
N LEU A 291 -0.89 0.99 3.18
CA LEU A 291 -1.63 1.81 2.23
C LEU A 291 -2.09 0.90 1.08
N ASP A 292 -3.36 0.95 0.74
CA ASP A 292 -3.90 0.17 -0.37
C ASP A 292 -4.68 1.10 -1.31
N GLN A 293 -4.00 1.60 -2.34
CA GLN A 293 -4.53 2.40 -3.42
C GLN A 293 -4.31 1.67 -4.74
N ALA A 294 -5.02 2.04 -5.80
CA ALA A 294 -4.96 1.31 -7.07
C ALA A 294 -3.56 1.28 -7.69
N ASN A 295 -2.78 2.36 -7.54
CA ASN A 295 -1.44 2.48 -8.13
C ASN A 295 -0.32 2.60 -7.09
N ASN A 296 -0.64 2.84 -5.82
CA ASN A 296 0.32 3.08 -4.76
C ASN A 296 -0.03 2.25 -3.53
N THR A 297 0.78 1.23 -3.22
CA THR A 297 0.50 0.32 -2.10
C THR A 297 1.70 0.16 -1.18
N ILE A 298 1.43 0.10 0.13
CA ILE A 298 2.40 -0.31 1.16
C ILE A 298 1.81 -1.54 1.83
N LYS A 299 2.40 -2.72 1.55
CA LYS A 299 1.88 -4.01 2.02
C LYS A 299 2.89 -4.71 2.92
N TRP A 300 2.38 -5.28 4.00
CA TRP A 300 3.13 -6.07 4.95
C TRP A 300 2.62 -7.49 4.96
N THR A 301 3.53 -8.44 5.01
CA THR A 301 3.21 -9.88 5.03
C THR A 301 4.07 -10.60 6.05
N ALA A 302 3.47 -11.60 6.70
CA ALA A 302 4.17 -12.59 7.51
C ALA A 302 4.06 -13.94 6.83
N GLU A 303 5.20 -14.58 6.58
CA GLU A 303 5.29 -15.89 5.96
C GLU A 303 5.93 -16.87 6.93
N VAL A 304 5.21 -17.94 7.29
CA VAL A 304 5.77 -19.07 8.03
C VAL A 304 6.13 -20.15 7.06
N ARG A 305 7.38 -20.62 7.16
CA ARG A 305 7.97 -21.60 6.24
C ARG A 305 8.58 -22.78 7.01
N ILE A 306 8.27 -23.99 6.58
CA ILE A 306 8.98 -25.22 6.95
C ILE A 306 9.83 -25.59 5.74
N ASP A 307 11.14 -25.39 5.85
CA ASP A 307 12.12 -25.70 4.78
C ASP A 307 12.47 -27.20 4.84
N ILE A 308 12.04 -27.95 3.81
CA ILE A 308 12.14 -29.39 3.75
C ILE A 308 13.10 -29.79 2.63
N PRO A 309 14.28 -30.37 2.94
CA PRO A 309 15.25 -30.73 1.93
C PRO A 309 14.66 -31.70 0.89
N ARG A 310 14.92 -31.43 -0.39
CA ARG A 310 14.47 -32.22 -1.57
C ARG A 310 12.96 -32.19 -1.86
N TYR A 311 12.17 -31.46 -1.05
CA TYR A 311 10.72 -31.27 -1.26
C TYR A 311 10.42 -29.78 -1.38
N PRO A 312 9.27 -29.40 -1.94
CA PRO A 312 8.79 -28.03 -1.81
C PRO A 312 8.61 -27.67 -0.33
N ASP A 313 8.93 -26.45 0.02
CA ASP A 313 8.67 -25.93 1.35
C ASP A 313 7.16 -25.93 1.64
N TRP A 314 6.82 -26.17 2.89
CA TRP A 314 5.50 -25.82 3.37
C TRP A 314 5.50 -24.35 3.73
N VAL A 315 4.57 -23.59 3.15
CA VAL A 315 4.51 -22.14 3.30
C VAL A 315 3.08 -21.70 3.54
N ILE A 316 2.90 -20.80 4.50
CA ILE A 316 1.67 -20.06 4.69
C ILE A 316 2.00 -18.58 4.84
N THR A 317 1.23 -17.72 4.17
CA THR A 317 1.44 -16.28 4.14
C THR A 317 0.19 -15.58 4.64
N GLU A 318 0.36 -14.63 5.54
CA GLU A 318 -0.70 -13.77 6.05
C GLU A 318 -0.39 -12.31 5.74
N SER A 319 -1.42 -11.57 5.31
CA SER A 319 -1.31 -10.12 5.11
C SER A 319 -1.50 -9.40 6.44
N LEU A 320 -0.60 -8.49 6.77
CA LEU A 320 -0.65 -7.69 7.98
C LEU A 320 -1.05 -6.26 7.64
N GLN A 321 -1.81 -5.65 8.53
CA GLN A 321 -2.14 -4.25 8.48
C GLN A 321 -1.36 -3.50 9.55
N VAL A 322 -0.35 -2.75 9.13
CA VAL A 322 0.45 -1.91 10.02
C VAL A 322 -0.21 -0.56 10.16
N VAL A 323 -0.53 -0.18 11.39
CA VAL A 323 -1.20 1.07 11.73
C VAL A 323 -0.41 1.84 12.78
N PRO A 324 -0.59 3.17 12.89
CA PRO A 324 -0.02 3.95 13.98
C PRO A 324 -0.44 3.39 15.35
N ILE A 325 0.48 3.44 16.33
CA ILE A 325 0.21 2.94 17.69
C ILE A 325 -0.94 3.70 18.36
N GLU A 326 -1.10 4.96 18.02
CA GLU A 326 -2.16 5.85 18.51
C GLU A 326 -3.56 5.33 18.14
N PHE A 327 -3.67 4.54 17.07
CA PHE A 327 -4.94 3.94 16.63
C PHE A 327 -5.39 2.77 17.50
N LEU A 328 -4.50 2.23 18.31
CA LEU A 328 -4.77 1.09 19.16
C LEU A 328 -5.29 1.48 20.56
N GLY A 329 -5.28 2.76 20.90
CA GLY A 329 -5.76 3.30 22.17
C GLY A 329 -5.10 2.63 23.39
N ASP A 330 -5.86 2.44 24.46
CA ASP A 330 -5.35 1.82 25.71
C ASP A 330 -4.99 0.34 25.56
N GLN A 331 -5.40 -0.34 24.50
CA GLN A 331 -5.04 -1.75 24.25
C GLN A 331 -3.56 -1.95 23.90
N ALA A 332 -2.87 -0.92 23.42
CA ALA A 332 -1.42 -0.97 23.22
C ALA A 332 -0.64 -1.07 24.55
N LYS A 333 -1.30 -0.79 25.68
CA LYS A 333 -0.68 -0.77 27.02
C LYS A 333 -0.89 -2.04 27.85
N LEU A 334 -1.66 -3.02 27.36
CA LEU A 334 -1.91 -4.25 28.12
C LEU A 334 -0.74 -5.22 27.96
N PRO A 335 -0.05 -5.59 29.06
CA PRO A 335 0.87 -6.71 29.04
C PRO A 335 0.07 -7.99 28.77
N ASN A 336 0.55 -8.82 27.85
CA ASN A 336 0.01 -10.13 27.54
C ASN A 336 -0.23 -10.95 28.82
N GLY A 337 -1.46 -11.20 29.16
CA GLY A 337 -1.82 -12.15 30.20
C GLY A 337 -3.08 -11.82 30.96
N THR A 338 -4.24 -12.06 30.35
CA THR A 338 -5.40 -12.61 31.07
C THR A 338 -6.44 -13.08 30.03
N THR A 339 -6.58 -14.37 29.93
CA THR A 339 -7.65 -15.07 29.20
C THR A 339 -8.99 -14.72 29.83
N GLY A 340 -9.77 -13.88 29.16
CA GLY A 340 -11.17 -13.62 29.45
C GLY A 340 -12.00 -13.93 28.21
N SER A 341 -12.63 -15.10 28.21
CA SER A 341 -13.59 -15.52 27.19
C SER A 341 -14.84 -14.64 27.24
N SER A 342 -15.07 -13.82 26.22
CA SER A 342 -16.41 -13.39 25.88
C SER A 342 -16.56 -13.25 24.35
N ARG A 343 -17.40 -14.11 23.85
CA ARG A 343 -17.76 -14.27 22.44
C ARG A 343 -18.72 -13.15 22.06
N THR A 344 -18.26 -12.15 21.34
CA THR A 344 -19.16 -11.21 20.67
C THR A 344 -18.66 -11.03 19.23
N THR A 345 -19.43 -11.56 18.31
CA THR A 345 -19.24 -11.43 16.86
C THR A 345 -19.63 -10.02 16.42
N TRP A 346 -18.62 -9.23 16.02
CA TRP A 346 -18.81 -8.01 15.25
C TRP A 346 -17.88 -8.06 14.06
N SER A 347 -18.46 -8.18 12.87
CA SER A 347 -17.74 -7.93 11.63
C SER A 347 -17.63 -6.41 11.47
N ALA A 348 -16.52 -5.83 11.89
CA ALA A 348 -16.15 -4.48 11.49
C ALA A 348 -15.33 -4.60 10.20
N GLU A 349 -15.97 -4.43 9.07
CA GLU A 349 -15.27 -4.11 7.84
C GLU A 349 -14.59 -2.75 8.04
N LEU A 350 -13.26 -2.74 8.02
CA LEU A 350 -12.50 -1.50 7.87
C LEU A 350 -13.00 -0.82 6.59
N PRO A 351 -13.14 0.51 6.57
CA PRO A 351 -13.51 1.20 5.34
C PRO A 351 -12.45 0.88 4.29
N THR A 352 -12.76 -0.07 3.40
CA THR A 352 -12.06 -0.23 2.15
C THR A 352 -12.43 1.00 1.33
N TRP A 353 -11.49 1.89 1.16
CA TRP A 353 -11.60 2.98 0.21
C TRP A 353 -11.54 2.38 -1.19
N SER A 354 -12.67 1.81 -1.65
CA SER A 354 -12.83 1.45 -3.05
C SER A 354 -12.97 2.75 -3.84
N SER A 355 -12.06 2.99 -4.75
CA SER A 355 -12.28 3.93 -5.84
C SER A 355 -13.55 3.46 -6.58
N GLY A 356 -14.64 4.17 -6.41
CA GLY A 356 -15.85 3.95 -7.21
C GLY A 356 -15.54 4.24 -8.66
N SER A 357 -15.39 3.20 -9.45
CA SER A 357 -15.57 3.24 -10.88
C SER A 357 -17.04 2.91 -11.10
N ASP A 358 -17.87 3.94 -11.13
CA ASP A 358 -19.24 3.84 -11.63
C ASP A 358 -19.15 3.74 -13.15
N ASP A 359 -19.00 2.54 -13.67
CA ASP A 359 -19.32 2.20 -15.05
C ASP A 359 -20.80 1.80 -15.05
N GLU A 360 -21.70 2.79 -15.10
CA GLU A 360 -23.08 2.59 -15.53
C GLU A 360 -23.09 2.49 -17.05
N ASP A 361 -23.05 1.28 -17.57
CA ASP A 361 -23.49 0.96 -18.93
C ASP A 361 -25.02 1.12 -18.99
N GLY A 362 -25.47 2.30 -19.36
CA GLY A 362 -26.85 2.58 -19.77
C GLY A 362 -26.94 2.49 -21.28
N ASP A 363 -27.35 1.33 -21.80
CA ASP A 363 -27.91 1.18 -23.14
C ASP A 363 -29.18 2.02 -23.27
N GLU A 364 -29.12 3.14 -23.97
CA GLU A 364 -30.29 3.75 -24.62
C GLU A 364 -30.00 3.97 -26.10
N ASP A 365 -30.66 3.14 -26.89
CA ASP A 365 -30.90 3.18 -28.31
C ASP A 365 -31.57 4.50 -28.71
N VAL A 366 -30.86 5.38 -29.44
CA VAL A 366 -31.48 6.48 -30.21
C VAL A 366 -30.88 6.55 -31.59
N THR A 367 -31.64 6.03 -32.54
CA THR A 367 -31.49 6.27 -33.98
C THR A 367 -31.67 7.75 -34.29
N GLY A 368 -30.78 8.32 -35.11
CA GLY A 368 -30.93 9.66 -35.65
C GLY A 368 -29.79 9.98 -36.62
N ASP A 369 -30.12 9.90 -37.92
CA ASP A 369 -29.35 10.32 -39.07
C ASP A 369 -28.88 11.78 -38.96
N ASP A 370 -27.65 12.12 -39.40
CA ASP A 370 -27.37 13.02 -40.50
C ASP A 370 -25.93 13.54 -40.55
N GLU A 371 -25.43 13.48 -41.80
CA GLU A 371 -24.51 14.38 -42.54
C GLU A 371 -23.08 14.70 -42.02
N SER A 372 -22.19 14.11 -42.80
CA SER A 372 -20.95 14.63 -43.42
C SER A 372 -20.42 16.02 -43.07
N ALA A 373 -19.16 16.06 -42.59
CA ALA A 373 -18.20 17.08 -43.04
C ALA A 373 -16.77 16.56 -42.91
N ASP A 374 -16.15 16.37 -44.09
CA ASP A 374 -14.71 16.23 -44.29
C ASP A 374 -13.95 17.43 -43.69
N GLU A 375 -12.97 17.18 -42.84
CA GLU A 375 -11.87 18.13 -42.65
C GLU A 375 -10.55 17.38 -42.46
N GLN A 376 -9.74 17.47 -43.52
CA GLN A 376 -8.37 16.99 -43.64
C GLN A 376 -7.47 17.73 -42.65
N VAL A 377 -6.85 17.04 -41.69
CA VAL A 377 -5.73 17.56 -40.92
C VAL A 377 -4.42 16.98 -41.46
N LYS A 378 -3.65 17.87 -42.04
CA LYS A 378 -2.31 17.72 -42.61
C LYS A 378 -1.31 17.16 -41.55
N GLU A 379 -0.77 16.04 -41.87
CA GLU A 379 0.44 15.46 -41.26
C GLU A 379 1.64 16.40 -41.51
N ARG A 380 2.29 16.88 -40.44
CA ARG A 380 3.61 17.51 -40.50
C ARG A 380 4.66 16.53 -40.04
N GLU A 381 5.36 16.01 -40.99
CA GLU A 381 6.61 15.27 -40.86
C GLU A 381 7.69 16.17 -40.24
N ILE A 382 8.24 15.77 -39.08
CA ILE A 382 9.40 16.41 -38.44
C ILE A 382 10.59 15.47 -38.59
N THR A 383 11.49 15.81 -39.51
CA THR A 383 12.79 15.17 -39.67
C THR A 383 13.75 15.51 -38.53
N PRO A 384 14.60 14.57 -38.08
CA PRO A 384 15.62 14.84 -37.07
C PRO A 384 16.79 15.59 -37.66
N ARG A 385 17.20 16.68 -37.01
CA ARG A 385 18.46 17.40 -37.31
C ARG A 385 19.61 16.73 -36.55
N ASP A 386 20.62 16.36 -37.31
CA ASP A 386 21.97 16.06 -36.85
C ASP A 386 22.53 17.19 -35.99
N VAL A 387 23.01 16.87 -34.80
CA VAL A 387 23.86 17.76 -34.01
C VAL A 387 25.22 17.11 -33.88
N SER A 388 26.15 17.75 -34.55
CA SER A 388 27.59 17.53 -34.61
C SER A 388 28.27 17.60 -33.22
N GLU A 389 29.07 16.60 -33.01
CA GLU A 389 30.10 16.46 -32.00
C GLU A 389 31.17 17.57 -32.12
N LYS A 390 31.31 18.46 -31.12
CA LYS A 390 32.55 19.17 -30.73
C LYS A 390 32.27 20.12 -29.56
N ASP A 391 32.79 19.80 -28.40
CA ASP A 391 33.69 20.61 -27.57
C ASP A 391 33.71 20.06 -26.14
N VAL A 392 34.72 19.20 -25.93
CA VAL A 392 35.21 18.84 -24.59
C VAL A 392 36.06 20.01 -24.10
N ARG A 393 35.62 20.75 -23.10
CA ARG A 393 36.48 21.56 -22.24
C ARG A 393 36.33 21.17 -20.79
N SER A 394 37.42 20.67 -20.24
CA SER A 394 37.72 20.42 -18.87
C SER A 394 37.32 21.59 -17.95
N SER A 395 36.54 21.31 -16.92
CA SER A 395 36.43 22.18 -15.77
C SER A 395 36.75 21.37 -14.52
N THR A 396 37.86 21.73 -13.93
CA THR A 396 38.43 21.27 -12.68
C THR A 396 37.44 21.45 -11.52
N ALA A 397 37.16 20.39 -10.78
CA ALA A 397 36.38 20.45 -9.53
C ALA A 397 37.28 21.01 -8.39
N PRO A 398 36.73 21.80 -7.45
CA PRO A 398 37.49 22.21 -6.27
C PRO A 398 37.49 21.08 -5.22
N GLU A 399 38.69 20.85 -4.67
CA GLU A 399 38.96 20.00 -3.51
C GLU A 399 38.20 20.50 -2.28
N ILE A 400 37.53 19.57 -1.59
CA ILE A 400 36.96 19.78 -0.27
C ILE A 400 37.94 19.20 0.75
N PRO A 401 38.37 19.98 1.77
CA PRO A 401 39.32 19.48 2.77
C PRO A 401 38.66 18.51 3.75
N GLY A 402 39.43 17.52 4.16
CA GLY A 402 39.06 16.38 4.98
C GLY A 402 38.29 16.71 6.26
N SER A 403 37.31 15.90 6.54
CA SER A 403 36.68 15.80 7.84
C SER A 403 37.03 14.44 8.46
N ASP A 404 37.69 14.54 9.63
CA ASP A 404 38.04 13.46 10.53
C ASP A 404 36.90 12.50 10.81
N VAL A 405 37.10 11.24 10.47
CA VAL A 405 36.25 10.13 10.91
C VAL A 405 36.59 9.81 12.37
N ARG A 406 35.84 10.35 13.31
CA ARG A 406 35.85 9.88 14.71
C ARG A 406 34.96 8.65 14.82
N SER A 407 35.59 7.51 15.00
CA SER A 407 35.01 6.26 15.43
C SER A 407 34.37 6.42 16.82
N PHE A 408 33.05 6.20 16.94
CA PHE A 408 32.36 6.06 18.23
C PHE A 408 32.45 4.60 18.69
N PRO A 409 32.76 4.34 19.99
CA PRO A 409 32.79 2.99 20.50
C PRO A 409 31.36 2.43 20.66
N VAL A 410 31.15 1.21 20.19
CA VAL A 410 29.97 0.39 20.43
C VAL A 410 29.90 0.10 21.94
N SER A 411 28.85 0.61 22.60
CA SER A 411 28.60 0.39 24.02
C SER A 411 28.05 -1.02 24.25
N THR A 412 28.88 -1.86 24.84
CA THR A 412 28.55 -3.20 25.35
C THR A 412 27.71 -3.05 26.62
N THR A 413 26.39 -3.04 26.54
CA THR A 413 25.50 -3.10 27.71
C THR A 413 24.17 -3.77 27.36
N ILE A 414 24.18 -5.04 26.95
CA ILE A 414 22.98 -5.92 26.87
C ILE A 414 23.32 -7.34 27.37
N GLN A 415 24.10 -7.47 28.43
CA GLN A 415 24.37 -8.80 29.00
C GLN A 415 24.08 -8.93 30.51
N GLN A 416 23.28 -8.06 31.11
CA GLN A 416 22.99 -8.14 32.56
C GLN A 416 21.50 -8.10 32.96
N LEU A 417 20.57 -8.50 32.09
CA LEU A 417 19.13 -8.54 32.41
C LEU A 417 18.49 -9.92 32.21
N VAL A 418 19.26 -11.02 32.32
CA VAL A 418 18.75 -12.41 32.29
C VAL A 418 19.12 -13.19 33.54
N GLN A 419 19.34 -12.53 34.69
CA GLN A 419 19.40 -13.20 36.01
C GLN A 419 18.84 -12.27 37.09
N GLN A 420 17.54 -12.12 37.10
CA GLN A 420 16.76 -11.91 38.35
C GLN A 420 15.32 -12.35 38.12
#